data_dac71d033c95a1def8acc47f53873dbd
#
_entry.id   dac71d033c95a1def8acc47f53873dbd
#
_cell.length_a   1.000
_cell.length_b   1.000
_cell.length_c   1.000
_cell.angle_alpha   90.00
_cell.angle_beta   90.00
_cell.angle_gamma   90.00
#
_symmetry.space_group_name_H-M   'P 1'
#
loop_
_entity.id
_entity.type
_entity.pdbx_description
1 polymer ?
#
loop_
_entity_poly.entity_id
_entity_poly.type
_entity_poly.pdbx_seq_one_letter_code
_entity_poly.pdbx_strand_id
1 'polypeptide(L)'
;MARGVNKVILVGNLGNDPDMKYTQGGMAICTLSLATTSVRKDKDGNQQERTEWHRVKLFGKLGEIAGEYLKKGRQVYIEGSIRYDKFTGQDGVEKYFTDIIADEMQMLGGGGEGGGGGGGPRPERAARPTGGPRGGDTGRGGGDSYGGGRSGGSAPPSRVDDPFPDDDIPF
;
A
#
# COMPACT_ATOMS: atom_id res chain seq x y z
N MET A 1 0.90 40.79 14.86
CA MET A 1 0.59 39.36 15.02
C MET A 1 1.70 38.54 14.41
N ALA A 2 2.25 37.55 15.14
CA ALA A 2 3.25 36.64 14.61
C ALA A 2 2.59 35.73 13.55
N ARG A 3 3.26 35.55 12.40
CA ARG A 3 2.81 34.61 11.37
C ARG A 3 3.35 33.22 11.74
N GLY A 4 2.45 32.27 11.94
CA GLY A 4 2.80 30.86 12.10
C GLY A 4 2.95 30.15 10.76
N VAL A 5 3.60 29.00 10.74
CA VAL A 5 3.68 28.10 9.59
C VAL A 5 2.87 26.84 9.92
N ASN A 6 1.98 26.48 9.00
CA ASN A 6 1.23 25.22 9.06
C ASN A 6 1.41 24.53 7.71
N LYS A 7 2.40 23.65 7.61
CA LYS A 7 2.72 22.94 6.39
C LYS A 7 2.97 21.47 6.67
N VAL A 8 2.40 20.62 5.83
CA VAL A 8 2.55 19.17 5.85
C VAL A 8 3.08 18.72 4.50
N ILE A 9 4.02 17.80 4.52
CA ILE A 9 4.55 17.12 3.34
C ILE A 9 4.44 15.62 3.59
N LEU A 10 3.77 14.92 2.70
CA LEU A 10 3.57 13.48 2.78
C LEU A 10 3.97 12.81 1.47
N VAL A 11 4.65 11.67 1.59
CA VAL A 11 4.83 10.70 0.51
C VAL A 11 4.30 9.37 0.98
N GLY A 12 3.30 8.85 0.31
CA GLY A 12 2.66 7.60 0.75
C GLY A 12 1.88 6.93 -0.37
N ASN A 13 1.24 5.83 -0.04
CA ASN A 13 0.43 5.06 -0.97
C ASN A 13 -1.06 5.20 -0.63
N LEU A 14 -1.91 5.22 -1.66
CA LEU A 14 -3.35 5.24 -1.45
C LEU A 14 -3.84 3.88 -0.93
N GLY A 15 -4.58 3.91 0.17
CA GLY A 15 -5.21 2.71 0.74
C GLY A 15 -6.48 2.29 0.00
N ASN A 16 -7.19 3.25 -0.56
CA ASN A 16 -8.44 3.06 -1.30
C ASN A 16 -8.43 3.91 -2.58
N ASP A 17 -9.39 3.66 -3.47
CA ASP A 17 -9.67 4.57 -4.56
C ASP A 17 -10.14 5.92 -4.02
N PRO A 18 -9.90 7.04 -4.75
CA PRO A 18 -10.33 8.37 -4.37
C PRO A 18 -11.86 8.45 -4.17
N ASP A 19 -12.32 9.04 -3.07
CA ASP A 19 -13.74 9.33 -2.82
C ASP A 19 -14.07 10.72 -3.33
N MET A 20 -14.85 10.78 -4.42
CA MET A 20 -15.24 12.03 -5.07
C MET A 20 -16.61 12.47 -4.63
N LYS A 21 -16.70 13.75 -4.24
CA LYS A 21 -17.96 14.44 -3.93
C LYS A 21 -18.00 15.79 -4.60
N TYR A 22 -19.19 16.29 -4.85
CA TYR A 22 -19.40 17.61 -5.42
C TYR A 22 -20.26 18.44 -4.49
N THR A 23 -19.86 19.68 -4.30
CA THR A 23 -20.70 20.64 -3.57
C THR A 23 -21.91 21.03 -4.42
N GLN A 24 -22.91 21.67 -3.80
CA GLN A 24 -24.07 22.23 -4.53
C GLN A 24 -23.67 23.23 -5.61
N GLY A 25 -22.54 23.91 -5.44
CA GLY A 25 -21.95 24.82 -6.43
C GLY A 25 -21.08 24.14 -7.49
N GLY A 26 -21.05 22.80 -7.55
CA GLY A 26 -20.29 22.03 -8.56
C GLY A 26 -18.79 21.92 -8.29
N MET A 27 -18.28 22.36 -7.14
CA MET A 27 -16.88 22.20 -6.80
C MET A 27 -16.59 20.75 -6.43
N ALA A 28 -15.59 20.16 -7.07
CA ALA A 28 -15.11 18.82 -6.74
C ALA A 28 -14.39 18.81 -5.39
N ILE A 29 -14.68 17.80 -4.58
CA ILE A 29 -13.97 17.46 -3.35
C ILE A 29 -13.54 16.01 -3.45
N CYS A 30 -12.24 15.79 -3.49
CA CYS A 30 -11.67 14.45 -3.49
C CYS A 30 -11.09 14.16 -2.11
N THR A 31 -11.45 13.02 -1.53
CA THR A 31 -10.90 12.56 -0.26
C THR A 31 -10.03 11.34 -0.51
N LEU A 32 -8.77 11.42 -0.09
CA LEU A 32 -7.80 10.31 -0.18
C LEU A 32 -7.51 9.76 1.21
N SER A 33 -7.37 8.44 1.29
CA SER A 33 -6.79 7.74 2.43
C SER A 33 -5.34 7.40 2.09
N LEU A 34 -4.38 8.09 2.72
CA LEU A 34 -2.96 7.98 2.42
C LEU A 34 -2.24 7.27 3.55
N ALA A 35 -1.54 6.20 3.23
CA ALA A 35 -0.70 5.45 4.17
C ALA A 35 0.76 5.88 4.07
N THR A 36 1.34 6.23 5.21
CA THR A 36 2.78 6.42 5.34
C THR A 36 3.34 5.37 6.29
N THR A 37 4.33 4.60 5.82
CA THR A 37 4.91 3.52 6.60
C THR A 37 6.32 3.88 7.03
N SER A 38 6.60 3.72 8.32
CA SER A 38 7.94 3.85 8.89
C SER A 38 8.41 2.51 9.45
N VAL A 39 9.67 2.19 9.22
CA VAL A 39 10.30 0.99 9.77
C VAL A 39 11.36 1.44 10.76
N ARG A 40 11.27 0.95 11.99
CA ARG A 40 12.26 1.22 13.05
C ARG A 40 12.80 -0.11 13.58
N LYS A 41 14.05 -0.13 13.98
CA LYS A 41 14.63 -1.24 14.74
C LYS A 41 14.45 -0.96 16.22
N ASP A 42 13.96 -1.95 16.94
CA ASP A 42 13.89 -1.88 18.39
C ASP A 42 15.26 -2.19 19.02
N LYS A 43 15.36 -2.15 20.35
CA LYS A 43 16.62 -2.38 21.09
C LYS A 43 17.15 -3.80 20.92
N ASP A 44 16.29 -4.74 20.55
CA ASP A 44 16.61 -6.15 20.35
C ASP A 44 16.95 -6.46 18.88
N GLY A 45 16.96 -5.43 18.01
CA GLY A 45 17.31 -5.55 16.60
C GLY A 45 16.16 -5.98 15.70
N ASN A 46 14.95 -6.18 16.24
CA ASN A 46 13.77 -6.52 15.46
C ASN A 46 13.25 -5.30 14.70
N GLN A 47 12.80 -5.53 13.48
CA GLN A 47 12.15 -4.48 12.69
C GLN A 47 10.69 -4.33 13.12
N GLN A 48 10.31 -3.12 13.51
CA GLN A 48 8.93 -2.74 13.75
C GLN A 48 8.46 -1.82 12.63
N GLU A 49 7.41 -2.22 11.96
CA GLU A 49 6.74 -1.44 10.92
C GLU A 49 5.52 -0.76 11.53
N ARG A 50 5.42 0.56 11.31
CA ARG A 50 4.30 1.35 11.75
C ARG A 50 3.72 2.13 10.58
N THR A 51 2.45 1.92 10.29
CA THR A 51 1.71 2.61 9.24
C THR A 51 0.75 3.61 9.85
N GLU A 52 0.88 4.87 9.42
CA GLU A 52 -0.02 5.96 9.79
C GLU A 52 -0.95 6.27 8.61
N TRP A 53 -2.22 6.48 8.93
CA TRP A 53 -3.25 6.78 7.95
C TRP A 53 -3.64 8.25 8.01
N HIS A 54 -3.54 8.92 6.87
CA HIS A 54 -3.85 10.33 6.74
C HIS A 54 -5.06 10.53 5.86
N ARG A 55 -6.00 11.35 6.31
CA ARG A 55 -7.13 11.80 5.50
C ARG A 55 -6.76 13.10 4.81
N VAL A 56 -6.67 13.07 3.48
CA VAL A 56 -6.28 14.20 2.65
C VAL A 56 -7.46 14.64 1.81
N LYS A 57 -7.78 15.94 1.84
CA LYS A 57 -8.83 16.55 1.04
C LYS A 57 -8.23 17.46 -0.02
N LEU A 58 -8.65 17.24 -1.27
CA LEU A 58 -8.27 18.05 -2.42
C LEU A 58 -9.52 18.72 -2.98
N PHE A 59 -9.42 20.00 -3.31
CA PHE A 59 -10.54 20.80 -3.78
C PHE A 59 -10.37 21.24 -5.22
N GLY A 60 -11.51 21.42 -5.92
CA GLY A 60 -11.56 21.95 -7.28
C GLY A 60 -10.76 21.11 -8.27
N LYS A 61 -9.97 21.77 -9.11
CA LYS A 61 -9.19 21.14 -10.18
C LYS A 61 -8.25 20.02 -9.70
N LEU A 62 -7.60 20.27 -8.55
CA LEU A 62 -6.70 19.26 -7.95
C LEU A 62 -7.45 18.01 -7.55
N GLY A 63 -8.68 18.18 -7.01
CA GLY A 63 -9.57 17.07 -6.66
C GLY A 63 -10.03 16.27 -7.88
N GLU A 64 -10.37 16.95 -8.98
CA GLU A 64 -10.76 16.29 -10.24
C GLU A 64 -9.62 15.44 -10.79
N ILE A 65 -8.40 16.01 -10.87
CA ILE A 65 -7.21 15.28 -11.33
C ILE A 65 -6.95 14.07 -10.44
N ALA A 66 -7.04 14.22 -9.12
CA ALA A 66 -6.85 13.12 -8.20
C ALA A 66 -7.88 12.01 -8.42
N GLY A 67 -9.16 12.36 -8.60
CA GLY A 67 -10.23 11.39 -8.84
C GLY A 67 -10.11 10.65 -10.17
N GLU A 68 -9.59 11.31 -11.21
CA GLU A 68 -9.46 10.74 -12.55
C GLU A 68 -8.25 9.80 -12.68
N TYR A 69 -7.11 10.19 -12.11
CA TYR A 69 -5.84 9.52 -12.37
C TYR A 69 -5.32 8.65 -11.23
N LEU A 70 -5.81 8.86 -10.02
CA LEU A 70 -5.37 8.08 -8.87
C LEU A 70 -6.22 6.83 -8.68
N LYS A 71 -5.58 5.77 -8.19
CA LYS A 71 -6.22 4.52 -7.78
C LYS A 71 -5.55 3.99 -6.53
N LYS A 72 -6.22 3.08 -5.83
CA LYS A 72 -5.66 2.31 -4.72
C LYS A 72 -4.26 1.78 -5.04
N GLY A 73 -3.34 1.92 -4.10
CA GLY A 73 -1.95 1.48 -4.21
C GLY A 73 -1.00 2.46 -4.91
N ARG A 74 -1.52 3.50 -5.57
CA ARG A 74 -0.66 4.54 -6.18
C ARG A 74 0.09 5.32 -5.13
N GLN A 75 1.35 5.60 -5.42
CA GLN A 75 2.18 6.48 -4.61
C GLN A 75 1.99 7.92 -5.05
N VAL A 76 1.82 8.80 -4.07
CA VAL A 76 1.64 10.23 -4.29
C VAL A 76 2.47 11.06 -3.32
N TYR A 77 2.89 12.22 -3.79
CA TYR A 77 3.44 13.30 -2.99
C TYR A 77 2.34 14.33 -2.77
N ILE A 78 2.17 14.78 -1.53
CA ILE A 78 1.18 15.79 -1.12
C ILE A 78 1.88 16.88 -0.32
N GLU A 79 1.63 18.11 -0.68
CA GLU A 79 1.87 19.28 0.17
C GLU A 79 0.55 19.91 0.58
N GLY A 80 0.47 20.38 1.80
CA GLY A 80 -0.73 21.00 2.32
C GLY A 80 -0.60 21.49 3.74
N SER A 81 -1.73 21.68 4.40
CA SER A 81 -1.82 22.13 5.77
C SER A 81 -2.74 21.25 6.60
N ILE A 82 -2.46 21.13 7.90
CA ILE A 82 -3.34 20.42 8.84
C ILE A 82 -4.53 21.31 9.17
N ARG A 83 -5.72 20.73 9.18
CA ARG A 83 -6.93 21.33 9.69
C ARG A 83 -7.61 20.42 10.69
N TYR A 84 -8.02 20.99 11.80
CA TYR A 84 -8.82 20.32 12.81
C TYR A 84 -10.26 20.78 12.67
N ASP A 85 -11.16 19.83 12.45
CA ASP A 85 -12.60 20.08 12.40
C ASP A 85 -13.27 19.33 13.54
N LYS A 86 -14.28 19.92 14.16
CA LYS A 86 -15.14 19.25 15.12
C LYS A 86 -16.55 19.13 14.57
N PHE A 87 -17.14 18.00 14.79
CA PHE A 87 -18.53 17.73 14.44
C PHE A 87 -19.26 17.21 15.67
N THR A 88 -20.39 17.84 15.98
CA THR A 88 -21.28 17.34 17.03
C THR A 88 -22.29 16.40 16.39
N GLY A 89 -22.25 15.13 16.75
CA GLY A 89 -23.19 14.11 16.29
C GLY A 89 -24.61 14.38 16.78
N GLN A 90 -25.58 13.67 16.22
CA GLN A 90 -26.98 13.70 16.69
C GLN A 90 -27.13 13.19 18.13
N ASP A 91 -26.15 12.42 18.60
CA ASP A 91 -26.00 11.92 19.97
C ASP A 91 -25.43 12.94 20.95
N GLY A 92 -25.15 14.20 20.49
CA GLY A 92 -24.57 15.27 21.29
C GLY A 92 -23.08 15.09 21.56
N VAL A 93 -22.43 14.06 21.02
CA VAL A 93 -21.01 13.80 21.22
C VAL A 93 -20.19 14.60 20.22
N GLU A 94 -19.20 15.35 20.71
CA GLU A 94 -18.23 16.05 19.86
C GLU A 94 -17.18 15.06 19.35
N LYS A 95 -17.04 14.99 18.02
CA LYS A 95 -16.00 14.19 17.33
C LYS A 95 -15.02 15.14 16.66
N TYR A 96 -13.75 14.92 16.92
CA TYR A 96 -12.66 15.68 16.33
C TYR A 96 -12.10 14.94 15.12
N PHE A 97 -11.90 15.65 14.04
CA PHE A 97 -11.30 15.13 12.83
C PHE A 97 -10.06 15.93 12.48
N THR A 98 -9.03 15.23 12.08
CA THR A 98 -7.82 15.84 11.55
C THR A 98 -7.79 15.57 10.06
N ASP A 99 -7.87 16.64 9.28
CA ASP A 99 -7.81 16.60 7.82
C ASP A 99 -6.55 17.31 7.35
N ILE A 100 -5.96 16.83 6.29
CA ILE A 100 -4.90 17.52 5.57
C ILE A 100 -5.54 18.12 4.32
N ILE A 101 -5.47 19.43 4.21
CA ILE A 101 -5.91 20.14 3.02
C ILE A 101 -4.73 20.25 2.07
N ALA A 102 -4.83 19.59 0.92
CA ALA A 102 -3.77 19.59 -0.06
C ALA A 102 -3.78 20.88 -0.90
N ASP A 103 -2.62 21.51 -0.99
CA ASP A 103 -2.35 22.64 -1.86
C ASP A 103 -1.69 22.17 -3.17
N GLU A 104 -0.86 21.11 -3.10
CA GLU A 104 -0.16 20.52 -4.22
C GLU A 104 -0.17 18.99 -4.14
N MET A 105 -0.24 18.34 -5.30
CA MET A 105 -0.16 16.89 -5.43
C MET A 105 0.68 16.53 -6.64
N GLN A 106 1.57 15.54 -6.48
CA GLN A 106 2.31 14.93 -7.57
C GLN A 106 2.18 13.41 -7.52
N MET A 107 1.87 12.82 -8.63
CA MET A 107 1.84 11.37 -8.80
C MET A 107 3.28 10.85 -8.92
N LEU A 108 3.65 9.99 -7.99
CA LEU A 108 4.95 9.33 -7.98
C LEU A 108 4.79 7.90 -8.52
N GLY A 109 5.81 7.39 -9.21
CA GLY A 109 5.80 6.01 -9.70
C GLY A 109 4.80 5.78 -10.83
N GLY A 110 4.86 6.60 -11.87
CA GLY A 110 4.12 6.39 -13.12
C GLY A 110 4.82 5.41 -14.04
N GLY A 111 4.94 4.16 -13.64
CA GLY A 111 5.50 3.07 -14.42
C GLY A 111 4.60 1.85 -14.36
N GLY A 112 3.70 1.69 -15.35
CA GLY A 112 3.29 0.37 -15.80
C GLY A 112 2.40 -0.44 -14.87
N GLU A 113 1.18 -0.06 -14.83
CA GLU A 113 0.15 -1.08 -14.83
C GLU A 113 0.03 -1.60 -16.27
N GLY A 114 0.61 -2.75 -16.53
CA GLY A 114 0.56 -3.38 -17.84
C GLY A 114 1.92 -3.92 -18.24
N GLY A 115 2.33 -4.98 -17.63
CA GLY A 115 3.58 -5.63 -17.97
C GLY A 115 3.73 -6.98 -17.29
N GLY A 116 2.68 -7.76 -17.32
CA GLY A 116 2.84 -9.20 -17.27
C GLY A 116 3.61 -9.61 -18.52
N GLY A 117 4.77 -10.23 -18.34
CA GLY A 117 5.38 -11.17 -19.24
C GLY A 117 5.41 -10.82 -20.72
N GLY A 118 6.33 -10.02 -21.14
CA GLY A 118 6.81 -9.97 -22.49
C GLY A 118 8.26 -10.42 -22.51
N GLY A 119 8.50 -11.70 -22.39
CA GLY A 119 9.76 -12.31 -22.81
C GLY A 119 9.88 -12.06 -24.30
N GLY A 120 10.58 -11.00 -24.71
CA GLY A 120 11.00 -10.81 -26.08
C GLY A 120 11.85 -12.00 -26.50
N PRO A 121 11.67 -12.51 -27.71
CA PRO A 121 12.48 -13.59 -28.21
C PRO A 121 13.93 -13.12 -28.29
N ARG A 122 14.76 -13.77 -27.49
CA ARG A 122 16.22 -13.65 -27.55
C ARG A 122 16.62 -14.06 -28.96
N PRO A 123 17.37 -13.23 -29.75
CA PRO A 123 17.83 -13.65 -31.04
C PRO A 123 18.73 -14.88 -30.86
N GLU A 124 18.30 -15.95 -31.48
CA GLU A 124 18.99 -17.22 -31.58
C GLU A 124 20.31 -17.01 -32.29
N ARG A 125 21.37 -17.10 -31.55
CA ARG A 125 22.74 -17.07 -32.10
C ARG A 125 22.98 -18.42 -32.75
N ALA A 126 23.05 -18.40 -34.06
CA ALA A 126 23.33 -19.54 -34.90
C ALA A 126 24.45 -20.44 -34.33
N ALA A 127 24.09 -21.65 -34.00
CA ALA A 127 25.04 -22.70 -33.68
C ALA A 127 25.56 -23.31 -34.99
N ARG A 128 26.88 -23.30 -35.14
CA ARG A 128 27.61 -24.04 -36.17
C ARG A 128 27.46 -25.56 -35.92
N PRO A 129 27.31 -26.34 -37.02
CA PRO A 129 27.30 -27.76 -36.90
C PRO A 129 28.73 -28.31 -36.86
N THR A 130 29.09 -29.09 -35.89
CA THR A 130 30.21 -30.05 -35.98
C THR A 130 29.71 -31.42 -35.56
N GLY A 131 29.90 -32.30 -36.51
CA GLY A 131 29.36 -33.63 -36.52
C GLY A 131 30.11 -34.68 -35.71
N GLY A 132 29.50 -35.82 -35.71
CA GLY A 132 30.18 -37.10 -35.59
C GLY A 132 29.75 -37.96 -34.42
N PRO A 133 29.57 -39.24 -34.67
CA PRO A 133 28.70 -40.13 -33.91
C PRO A 133 29.47 -41.17 -33.06
N ARG A 134 28.73 -41.84 -32.22
CA ARG A 134 28.97 -43.15 -31.54
C ARG A 134 28.78 -43.02 -30.05
N GLY A 135 28.04 -43.83 -29.37
CA GLY A 135 27.66 -45.20 -29.50
C GLY A 135 27.47 -45.74 -28.10
N GLY A 136 26.52 -46.66 -27.90
CA GLY A 136 26.57 -47.64 -26.83
C GLY A 136 25.94 -47.19 -25.52
N ASP A 137 24.91 -47.74 -25.13
CA ASP A 137 24.61 -49.04 -24.66
C ASP A 137 24.12 -49.02 -23.17
N THR A 138 23.00 -49.69 -22.99
CA THR A 138 22.52 -50.49 -21.88
C THR A 138 22.47 -50.00 -20.43
N GLY A 139 21.28 -50.29 -19.84
CA GLY A 139 21.15 -50.68 -18.44
C GLY A 139 20.01 -49.96 -17.72
N ARG A 140 18.77 -50.42 -17.77
CA ARG A 140 18.13 -51.46 -16.98
C ARG A 140 18.15 -51.22 -15.46
N GLY A 141 16.92 -51.17 -14.89
CA GLY A 141 16.60 -51.39 -13.47
C GLY A 141 15.92 -50.17 -12.86
N GLY A 142 14.69 -50.11 -12.44
CA GLY A 142 13.93 -51.17 -11.77
C GLY A 142 13.73 -50.76 -10.33
N GLY A 143 12.48 -50.76 -9.87
CA GLY A 143 12.15 -50.69 -8.43
C GLY A 143 11.32 -49.50 -8.07
N ASP A 144 9.99 -49.53 -8.13
CA ASP A 144 9.06 -49.91 -7.07
C ASP A 144 9.35 -49.30 -5.70
N SER A 145 8.45 -48.50 -5.13
CA SER A 145 7.52 -49.01 -4.14
C SER A 145 7.06 -47.91 -3.18
N TYR A 146 5.76 -47.77 -3.04
CA TYR A 146 4.95 -47.65 -1.84
C TYR A 146 5.22 -46.57 -0.78
N GLY A 147 4.15 -45.91 -0.46
CA GLY A 147 3.50 -45.80 0.84
C GLY A 147 3.30 -44.38 1.24
N GLY A 148 2.11 -43.82 1.29
CA GLY A 148 1.07 -44.16 2.23
C GLY A 148 1.24 -43.36 3.50
N GLY A 149 0.27 -42.48 3.81
CA GLY A 149 0.16 -42.04 5.19
C GLY A 149 -0.34 -40.62 5.41
N ARG A 150 -1.66 -40.40 5.42
CA ARG A 150 -2.48 -39.87 6.48
C ARG A 150 -2.15 -38.45 7.00
N SER A 151 -3.04 -37.52 6.71
CA SER A 151 -3.98 -36.85 7.65
C SER A 151 -3.34 -36.29 8.93
N GLY A 152 -3.39 -34.99 9.04
CA GLY A 152 -3.21 -34.24 10.28
C GLY A 152 -3.86 -32.88 10.13
N GLY A 153 -5.13 -32.77 10.48
CA GLY A 153 -5.81 -31.50 10.63
C GLY A 153 -5.20 -30.73 11.80
N SER A 154 -4.83 -29.49 11.57
CA SER A 154 -4.50 -28.55 12.62
C SER A 154 -5.56 -27.48 12.65
N ALA A 155 -6.26 -27.43 13.78
CA ALA A 155 -7.23 -26.44 14.15
C ALA A 155 -6.61 -25.01 14.19
N PRO A 156 -7.40 -23.96 13.95
CA PRO A 156 -6.94 -22.59 14.09
C PRO A 156 -6.70 -22.26 15.56
N PRO A 157 -5.65 -21.47 15.88
CA PRO A 157 -5.41 -21.03 17.26
C PRO A 157 -6.49 -20.04 17.69
N SER A 158 -6.95 -20.27 18.90
CA SER A 158 -7.91 -19.46 19.65
C SER A 158 -7.41 -18.03 19.79
N ARG A 159 -8.34 -17.09 19.65
CA ARG A 159 -8.18 -15.68 20.05
C ARG A 159 -7.78 -15.61 21.51
N VAL A 160 -6.65 -15.01 21.75
CA VAL A 160 -6.25 -14.55 23.08
C VAL A 160 -6.75 -13.11 23.17
N ASP A 161 -7.74 -12.89 24.03
CA ASP A 161 -8.11 -11.56 24.48
C ASP A 161 -6.97 -11.03 25.34
N ASP A 162 -6.16 -10.13 24.80
CA ASP A 162 -5.23 -9.33 25.60
C ASP A 162 -6.00 -8.13 26.15
N PRO A 163 -6.13 -8.00 27.46
CA PRO A 163 -6.58 -6.76 28.06
C PRO A 163 -5.45 -5.73 27.94
N PHE A 164 -5.72 -4.65 27.22
CA PHE A 164 -4.86 -3.48 27.19
C PHE A 164 -4.67 -2.95 28.62
N PRO A 165 -3.45 -2.83 29.14
CA PRO A 165 -3.22 -2.06 30.35
C PRO A 165 -3.43 -0.58 30.04
N ASP A 166 -4.24 0.07 30.88
CA ASP A 166 -4.33 1.53 30.93
C ASP A 166 -2.94 2.09 31.25
N ASP A 167 -2.23 2.55 30.21
CA ASP A 167 -1.02 3.33 30.41
C ASP A 167 -1.43 4.79 30.64
N ASP A 168 -1.39 5.21 31.89
CA ASP A 168 -1.33 6.58 32.31
C ASP A 168 -0.21 7.31 31.56
N ILE A 169 -0.59 8.23 30.69
CA ILE A 169 0.35 9.15 30.04
C ILE A 169 0.44 10.37 30.96
N PRO A 170 1.56 10.59 31.68
CA PRO A 170 1.78 11.84 32.38
C PRO A 170 2.13 12.94 31.38
N PHE A 171 1.43 14.05 31.48
CA PHE A 171 1.74 15.31 30.79
C PHE A 171 2.96 15.99 31.42
#